data_f6d1b209763f60f800d2941a69d72793
#
_entry.id   f6d1b209763f60f800d2941a69d72793
#
_cell.length_a   1.000
_cell.length_b   1.000
_cell.length_c   1.000
_cell.angle_alpha   90.00
_cell.angle_beta   90.00
_cell.angle_gamma   90.00
#
_symmetry.space_group_name_H-M   'P 1'
#
loop_
_entity.id
_entity.type
_entity.pdbx_description
1 polymer ?
#
loop_
_entity_poly.entity_id
_entity_poly.type
_entity_poly.pdbx_seq_one_letter_code
_entity_poly.pdbx_strand_id
1 'polypeptide(L)'
;MLSVFSLLLISCAAERDPGSLFGPAEQGTLVVDATLIVDRPMPPIFIRQTIAPNVVYTQNAAAVNTAEVIITQGASEYKYLPDPVSSLGRYLPPVAPPFILPETEYRILVRFGGKEARAVTTTPKRFTIDQALMIDVKTLEPVRDLITFRDNPNTVFTAPVNQVPYLENLIETRFQPINVKAYQVGIINLETDSDFVISGDFLDDEDFENFERKSSSPPLEVADGNLRLPWFAIAFAGRHIIQVFAMDDNWFDFARSSPETQNVGFGNLAGDNFERPIFHIDGGIGLFGSASVDSVGFVILPQK
;
A
#
# COMPACT_ATOMS: atom_id res chain seq x y z
N MET A 1 -41.44 -63.42 -3.46
CA MET A 1 -39.96 -63.35 -3.43
C MET A 1 -39.56 -61.94 -3.76
N LEU A 2 -39.27 -61.14 -2.76
CA LEU A 2 -38.86 -59.77 -2.92
C LEU A 2 -37.34 -59.72 -2.67
N SER A 3 -36.56 -59.45 -3.71
CA SER A 3 -35.08 -59.35 -3.61
C SER A 3 -34.72 -57.93 -3.28
N VAL A 4 -34.20 -57.72 -2.06
CA VAL A 4 -33.69 -56.44 -1.57
C VAL A 4 -32.24 -56.29 -2.07
N PHE A 5 -32.03 -55.35 -3.00
CA PHE A 5 -30.72 -54.98 -3.51
C PHE A 5 -30.13 -53.91 -2.56
N SER A 6 -29.24 -54.32 -1.65
CA SER A 6 -28.49 -53.41 -0.79
C SER A 6 -27.39 -52.74 -1.58
N LEU A 7 -27.57 -51.47 -1.93
CA LEU A 7 -26.48 -50.60 -2.45
C LEU A 7 -25.54 -50.24 -1.32
N LEU A 8 -24.36 -50.81 -1.30
CA LEU A 8 -23.24 -50.37 -0.48
C LEU A 8 -22.66 -49.09 -1.12
N LEU A 9 -23.00 -47.96 -0.55
CA LEU A 9 -22.32 -46.70 -0.81
C LEU A 9 -20.93 -46.74 -0.15
N ILE A 10 -19.92 -47.12 -0.89
CA ILE A 10 -18.52 -46.95 -0.52
C ILE A 10 -18.22 -45.46 -0.69
N SER A 11 -18.37 -44.68 0.37
CA SER A 11 -17.84 -43.32 0.44
C SER A 11 -16.30 -43.42 0.49
N CYS A 12 -15.65 -43.26 -0.62
CA CYS A 12 -14.22 -42.94 -0.63
C CYS A 12 -14.06 -41.52 -0.10
N ALA A 13 -13.96 -41.38 1.22
CA ALA A 13 -13.33 -40.21 1.81
C ALA A 13 -11.84 -40.28 1.46
N ALA A 14 -11.43 -39.67 0.37
CA ALA A 14 -10.01 -39.45 0.13
C ALA A 14 -9.51 -38.53 1.25
N GLU A 15 -8.73 -39.07 2.17
CA GLU A 15 -7.91 -38.26 3.07
C GLU A 15 -7.00 -37.41 2.18
N ARG A 16 -7.37 -36.17 1.99
CA ARG A 16 -6.47 -35.19 1.38
C ARG A 16 -5.46 -34.79 2.42
N ASP A 17 -4.22 -35.14 2.18
CA ASP A 17 -3.09 -34.62 2.96
C ASP A 17 -3.16 -33.07 2.95
N PRO A 18 -3.31 -32.40 4.12
CA PRO A 18 -3.26 -30.95 4.19
C PRO A 18 -2.03 -30.35 3.54
N GLY A 19 -0.89 -31.05 3.55
CA GLY A 19 0.34 -30.66 2.85
C GLY A 19 0.20 -30.63 1.33
N SER A 20 -0.78 -31.36 0.74
CA SER A 20 -1.03 -31.31 -0.71
C SER A 20 -1.89 -30.11 -1.12
N LEU A 21 -2.64 -29.51 -0.19
CA LEU A 21 -3.43 -28.30 -0.42
C LEU A 21 -2.57 -27.04 -0.31
N PHE A 22 -1.54 -27.07 0.53
CA PHE A 22 -0.66 -25.93 0.80
C PHE A 22 0.75 -26.14 0.25
N GLY A 23 1.01 -27.22 -0.45
CA GLY A 23 2.26 -27.60 -1.13
C GLY A 23 3.57 -27.37 -0.33
N PRO A 24 4.47 -28.34 -0.25
CA PRO A 24 5.78 -28.14 0.37
C PRO A 24 6.63 -27.06 -0.33
N ALA A 25 6.20 -26.60 -1.50
CA ALA A 25 6.89 -25.58 -2.28
C ALA A 25 6.80 -24.17 -1.70
N GLU A 26 5.91 -23.89 -0.77
CA GLU A 26 5.69 -22.54 -0.24
C GLU A 26 6.51 -22.24 1.03
N GLN A 27 7.03 -23.26 1.72
CA GLN A 27 7.86 -23.04 2.90
C GLN A 27 9.26 -22.56 2.51
N GLY A 28 9.68 -21.47 3.16
CA GLY A 28 11.01 -20.89 2.96
C GLY A 28 11.16 -20.15 1.62
N THR A 29 10.09 -19.80 0.94
CA THR A 29 10.13 -18.89 -0.19
C THR A 29 10.54 -17.50 0.30
N LEU A 30 11.48 -16.85 -0.41
CA LEU A 30 11.90 -15.50 -0.05
C LEU A 30 10.78 -14.51 -0.28
N VAL A 31 10.57 -13.62 0.70
CA VAL A 31 9.61 -12.52 0.64
C VAL A 31 10.41 -11.22 0.66
N VAL A 32 10.25 -10.43 -0.39
CA VAL A 32 10.88 -9.11 -0.52
C VAL A 32 9.82 -8.04 -0.32
N ASP A 33 10.11 -7.07 0.54
CA ASP A 33 9.25 -5.91 0.79
C ASP A 33 10.11 -4.65 0.70
N ALA A 34 10.03 -3.99 -0.45
CA ALA A 34 10.82 -2.80 -0.77
C ALA A 34 10.06 -1.90 -1.75
N THR A 35 9.88 -0.63 -1.38
CA THR A 35 9.25 0.40 -2.22
C THR A 35 10.17 1.59 -2.38
N LEU A 36 10.49 1.93 -3.62
CA LEU A 36 11.36 3.06 -3.97
C LEU A 36 10.51 4.29 -4.30
N ILE A 37 10.77 5.39 -3.61
CA ILE A 37 10.03 6.65 -3.85
C ILE A 37 10.97 7.67 -4.50
N VAL A 38 10.55 8.17 -5.66
CA VAL A 38 11.29 9.20 -6.40
C VAL A 38 11.59 10.41 -5.51
N ASP A 39 12.81 10.94 -5.63
CA ASP A 39 13.35 12.06 -4.85
C ASP A 39 13.38 11.81 -3.33
N ARG A 40 13.31 10.56 -2.88
CA ARG A 40 13.58 10.16 -1.50
C ARG A 40 14.87 9.34 -1.43
N PRO A 41 15.56 9.33 -0.28
CA PRO A 41 16.69 8.45 -0.09
C PRO A 41 16.29 6.98 -0.26
N MET A 42 17.23 6.14 -0.66
CA MET A 42 16.99 4.69 -0.66
C MET A 42 16.45 4.23 0.70
N PRO A 43 15.28 3.52 0.73
CA PRO A 43 14.62 3.14 1.96
C PRO A 43 15.27 1.92 2.61
N PRO A 44 15.04 1.65 3.90
CA PRO A 44 15.19 0.32 4.46
C PRO A 44 14.28 -0.68 3.72
N ILE A 45 14.70 -1.93 3.61
CA ILE A 45 13.94 -3.02 3.00
C ILE A 45 13.79 -4.18 3.97
N PHE A 46 12.76 -5.00 3.78
CA PHE A 46 12.52 -6.17 4.62
C PHE A 46 12.62 -7.45 3.81
N ILE A 47 13.39 -8.39 4.34
CA ILE A 47 13.53 -9.73 3.77
C ILE A 47 13.01 -10.73 4.79
N ARG A 48 12.06 -11.52 4.34
CA ARG A 48 11.44 -12.59 5.14
C ARG A 48 11.42 -13.88 4.34
N GLN A 49 10.89 -14.92 4.94
CA GLN A 49 10.58 -16.18 4.26
C GLN A 49 9.19 -16.66 4.68
N THR A 50 8.53 -17.37 3.81
CA THR A 50 7.30 -18.06 4.17
C THR A 50 7.60 -19.13 5.21
N ILE A 51 6.72 -19.29 6.20
CA ILE A 51 6.80 -20.31 7.23
C ILE A 51 5.76 -21.41 6.99
N ALA A 52 5.94 -22.57 7.59
CA ALA A 52 5.00 -23.66 7.44
C ALA A 52 3.60 -23.28 7.98
N PRO A 53 2.49 -23.72 7.34
CA PRO A 53 1.14 -23.34 7.72
C PRO A 53 0.74 -23.74 9.15
N ASN A 54 1.40 -24.74 9.74
CA ASN A 54 1.20 -25.20 11.11
C ASN A 54 2.00 -24.44 12.16
N VAL A 55 2.79 -23.46 11.75
CA VAL A 55 3.59 -22.60 12.64
C VAL A 55 2.87 -21.27 12.80
N VAL A 56 2.71 -20.81 14.02
CA VAL A 56 2.11 -19.48 14.29
C VAL A 56 3.01 -18.41 13.67
N TYR A 57 2.43 -17.59 12.81
CA TYR A 57 3.17 -16.49 12.19
C TYR A 57 3.61 -15.47 13.23
N THR A 58 4.89 -15.19 13.25
CA THR A 58 5.47 -14.03 13.93
C THR A 58 6.50 -13.38 13.00
N GLN A 59 6.66 -12.07 13.10
CA GLN A 59 7.67 -11.38 12.31
C GLN A 59 9.08 -11.94 12.53
N ASN A 60 9.41 -12.33 13.75
CA ASN A 60 10.71 -12.95 14.09
C ASN A 60 10.89 -14.31 13.43
N ALA A 61 9.84 -15.17 13.40
CA ALA A 61 9.93 -16.49 12.79
C ALA A 61 10.11 -16.42 11.27
N ALA A 62 9.55 -15.41 10.64
CA ALA A 62 9.66 -15.18 9.21
C ALA A 62 10.92 -14.40 8.81
N ALA A 63 11.57 -13.71 9.75
CA ALA A 63 12.69 -12.80 9.46
C ALA A 63 13.92 -13.52 8.91
N VAL A 64 14.51 -12.95 7.87
CA VAL A 64 15.80 -13.37 7.32
C VAL A 64 16.82 -12.27 7.60
N ASN A 65 17.74 -12.51 8.54
CA ASN A 65 18.68 -11.47 9.02
C ASN A 65 20.11 -11.63 8.47
N THR A 66 20.36 -12.63 7.61
CA THR A 66 21.72 -12.94 7.09
C THR A 66 21.75 -13.09 5.57
N ALA A 67 20.76 -12.51 4.86
CA ALA A 67 20.79 -12.51 3.41
C ALA A 67 21.85 -11.54 2.85
N GLU A 68 22.36 -11.86 1.68
CA GLU A 68 23.00 -10.88 0.83
C GLU A 68 21.92 -10.11 0.08
N VAL A 69 21.91 -8.79 0.21
CA VAL A 69 20.91 -7.91 -0.41
C VAL A 69 21.61 -6.78 -1.15
N ILE A 70 21.35 -6.66 -2.45
CA ILE A 70 21.97 -5.68 -3.33
C ILE A 70 20.89 -5.03 -4.18
N ILE A 71 20.90 -3.70 -4.24
CA ILE A 71 20.18 -2.94 -5.26
C ILE A 71 21.18 -2.40 -6.27
N THR A 72 20.89 -2.55 -7.57
CA THR A 72 21.70 -1.99 -8.64
C THR A 72 20.92 -0.92 -9.41
N GLN A 73 21.64 0.12 -9.84
CA GLN A 73 21.18 1.20 -10.70
C GLN A 73 22.24 1.46 -11.76
N GLY A 74 21.98 1.07 -13.01
CA GLY A 74 23.00 1.11 -14.04
C GLY A 74 24.24 0.29 -13.66
N ALA A 75 25.41 0.94 -13.55
CA ALA A 75 26.66 0.34 -13.12
C ALA A 75 26.92 0.43 -11.61
N SER A 76 26.07 1.09 -10.86
CA SER A 76 26.24 1.29 -9.41
C SER A 76 25.55 0.17 -8.62
N GLU A 77 26.26 -0.36 -7.62
CA GLU A 77 25.75 -1.36 -6.71
C GLU A 77 25.65 -0.78 -5.28
N TYR A 78 24.52 -1.00 -4.64
CA TYR A 78 24.23 -0.57 -3.27
C TYR A 78 23.98 -1.81 -2.41
N LYS A 79 24.98 -2.16 -1.61
CA LYS A 79 24.88 -3.29 -0.71
C LYS A 79 24.16 -2.87 0.57
N TYR A 80 23.07 -3.56 0.86
CA TYR A 80 22.31 -3.38 2.09
C TYR A 80 22.88 -4.27 3.20
N LEU A 81 22.89 -3.76 4.42
CA LEU A 81 23.36 -4.48 5.58
C LEU A 81 22.20 -4.76 6.53
N PRO A 82 22.21 -5.91 7.23
CA PRO A 82 21.23 -6.17 8.28
C PRO A 82 21.23 -5.04 9.32
N ASP A 83 20.04 -4.63 9.76
CA ASP A 83 19.91 -3.65 10.82
C ASP A 83 20.45 -4.23 12.15
N PRO A 84 21.47 -3.63 12.78
CA PRO A 84 22.05 -4.15 14.01
C PRO A 84 21.10 -4.06 15.22
N VAL A 85 20.04 -3.25 15.13
CA VAL A 85 19.08 -3.03 16.21
C VAL A 85 17.83 -3.87 16.04
N SER A 86 17.44 -4.19 14.80
CA SER A 86 16.20 -4.90 14.49
C SER A 86 16.49 -6.31 13.94
N SER A 87 15.97 -7.33 14.60
CA SER A 87 16.03 -8.73 14.14
C SER A 87 14.84 -9.16 13.27
N LEU A 88 14.12 -8.18 12.68
CA LEU A 88 12.86 -8.42 11.93
C LEU A 88 13.06 -8.57 10.43
N GLY A 89 14.25 -8.95 9.97
CA GLY A 89 14.59 -9.05 8.55
C GLY A 89 14.76 -7.68 7.89
N ARG A 90 15.04 -6.64 8.67
CA ARG A 90 15.25 -5.28 8.17
C ARG A 90 16.69 -5.09 7.71
N TYR A 91 16.85 -4.51 6.53
CA TYR A 91 18.14 -4.15 5.94
C TYR A 91 18.21 -2.67 5.70
N LEU A 92 19.35 -2.07 6.04
CA LEU A 92 19.60 -0.65 5.89
C LEU A 92 20.42 -0.38 4.63
N PRO A 93 20.12 0.70 3.90
CA PRO A 93 20.92 1.14 2.78
C PRO A 93 22.32 1.58 3.23
N PRO A 94 23.26 1.80 2.30
CA PRO A 94 24.57 2.39 2.62
C PRO A 94 24.44 3.71 3.39
N VAL A 95 25.46 4.05 4.15
CA VAL A 95 25.55 5.35 4.84
C VAL A 95 25.50 6.47 3.78
N ALA A 96 24.69 7.51 4.01
CA ALA A 96 24.37 8.54 3.04
C ALA A 96 23.79 7.97 1.73
N PRO A 97 22.61 7.33 1.80
CA PRO A 97 22.03 6.68 0.65
C PRO A 97 21.70 7.71 -0.44
N PRO A 98 21.90 7.36 -1.72
CA PRO A 98 21.51 8.24 -2.80
C PRO A 98 19.99 8.40 -2.87
N PHE A 99 19.56 9.49 -3.48
CA PHE A 99 18.14 9.70 -3.78
C PHE A 99 17.72 8.82 -4.95
N ILE A 100 16.51 8.31 -4.89
CA ILE A 100 15.88 7.56 -5.98
C ILE A 100 15.61 8.52 -7.14
N LEU A 101 16.14 8.20 -8.32
CA LEU A 101 15.96 9.00 -9.52
C LEU A 101 14.65 8.65 -10.25
N PRO A 102 13.97 9.59 -10.91
CA PRO A 102 12.83 9.31 -11.77
C PRO A 102 13.25 8.58 -13.04
N GLU A 103 12.31 7.91 -13.72
CA GLU A 103 12.47 7.25 -15.02
C GLU A 103 13.74 6.37 -15.09
N THR A 104 14.04 5.70 -13.97
CA THR A 104 15.28 4.95 -13.77
C THR A 104 14.99 3.52 -13.36
N GLU A 105 15.68 2.59 -14.00
CA GLU A 105 15.61 1.18 -13.67
C GLU A 105 16.45 0.86 -12.43
N TYR A 106 15.84 0.15 -11.50
CA TYR A 106 16.47 -0.43 -10.32
C TYR A 106 16.24 -1.94 -10.31
N ARG A 107 17.26 -2.69 -9.91
CA ARG A 107 17.20 -4.16 -9.77
C ARG A 107 17.54 -4.54 -8.34
N ILE A 108 16.81 -5.47 -7.78
CA ILE A 108 17.14 -6.07 -6.49
C ILE A 108 17.61 -7.51 -6.68
N LEU A 109 18.60 -7.89 -5.90
CA LEU A 109 19.10 -9.25 -5.76
C LEU A 109 19.14 -9.60 -4.29
N VAL A 110 18.49 -10.71 -3.92
CA VAL A 110 18.50 -11.26 -2.56
C VAL A 110 18.97 -12.70 -2.62
N ARG A 111 19.98 -13.05 -1.81
CA ARG A 111 20.48 -14.43 -1.69
C ARG A 111 20.44 -14.88 -0.24
N PHE A 112 19.87 -16.04 0.01
CA PHE A 112 19.82 -16.64 1.33
C PHE A 112 19.60 -18.15 1.26
N GLY A 113 20.40 -18.94 2.01
CA GLY A 113 20.20 -20.38 2.14
C GLY A 113 20.24 -21.15 0.81
N GLY A 114 21.05 -20.71 -0.15
CA GLY A 114 21.10 -21.30 -1.50
C GLY A 114 19.95 -20.91 -2.41
N LYS A 115 19.02 -20.06 -1.96
CA LYS A 115 17.93 -19.46 -2.74
C LYS A 115 18.31 -18.08 -3.20
N GLU A 116 17.70 -17.66 -4.31
CA GLU A 116 17.90 -16.34 -4.89
C GLU A 116 16.55 -15.77 -5.33
N ALA A 117 16.30 -14.49 -5.01
CA ALA A 117 15.17 -13.72 -5.51
C ALA A 117 15.67 -12.49 -6.26
N ARG A 118 15.04 -12.20 -7.40
CA ARG A 118 15.36 -11.06 -8.26
C ARG A 118 14.10 -10.32 -8.67
N ALA A 119 14.19 -9.00 -8.75
CA ALA A 119 13.14 -8.18 -9.33
C ALA A 119 13.71 -6.92 -9.97
N VAL A 120 12.91 -6.33 -10.84
CA VAL A 120 13.23 -5.07 -11.54
C VAL A 120 12.04 -4.13 -11.41
N THR A 121 12.30 -2.87 -11.11
CA THR A 121 11.32 -1.79 -11.15
C THR A 121 11.86 -0.63 -11.97
N THR A 122 11.00 0.09 -12.66
CA THR A 122 11.34 1.36 -13.30
C THR A 122 10.53 2.46 -12.65
N THR A 123 11.21 3.39 -12.01
CA THR A 123 10.56 4.49 -11.31
C THR A 123 9.76 5.38 -12.26
N PRO A 124 8.56 5.81 -11.85
CA PRO A 124 7.77 6.75 -12.64
C PRO A 124 8.50 8.09 -12.81
N LYS A 125 8.02 8.89 -13.79
CA LYS A 125 8.37 10.30 -13.93
C LYS A 125 7.99 11.07 -12.65
N ARG A 126 8.66 12.19 -12.38
CA ARG A 126 8.24 13.10 -11.31
C ARG A 126 6.78 13.48 -11.47
N PHE A 127 6.06 13.41 -10.37
CA PHE A 127 4.66 13.73 -10.25
C PHE A 127 4.49 14.86 -9.24
N THR A 128 3.58 15.79 -9.53
CA THR A 128 3.23 16.88 -8.62
C THR A 128 1.75 17.14 -8.65
N ILE A 129 1.17 17.47 -7.49
CA ILE A 129 -0.18 18.00 -7.37
C ILE A 129 -0.12 19.49 -7.72
N ASP A 130 -0.80 19.88 -8.80
CA ASP A 130 -0.82 21.26 -9.27
C ASP A 130 -1.72 22.13 -8.41
N GLN A 131 -2.85 21.56 -7.97
CA GLN A 131 -3.88 22.26 -7.20
C GLN A 131 -4.55 21.31 -6.21
N ALA A 132 -4.85 21.80 -5.03
CA ALA A 132 -5.74 21.16 -4.06
C ALA A 132 -6.93 22.08 -3.78
N LEU A 133 -8.12 21.53 -3.81
CA LEU A 133 -9.36 22.26 -3.76
C LEU A 133 -10.27 21.76 -2.64
N MET A 134 -10.97 22.68 -2.02
CA MET A 134 -12.20 22.39 -1.31
C MET A 134 -13.38 22.57 -2.29
N ILE A 135 -14.21 21.54 -2.44
CA ILE A 135 -15.36 21.54 -3.33
C ILE A 135 -16.65 21.34 -2.55
N ASP A 136 -17.73 21.97 -3.01
CA ASP A 136 -19.06 21.77 -2.43
C ASP A 136 -19.59 20.37 -2.73
N VAL A 137 -20.09 19.66 -1.70
CA VAL A 137 -20.53 18.27 -1.85
C VAL A 137 -21.76 18.09 -2.74
N LYS A 138 -22.61 19.14 -2.88
CA LYS A 138 -23.85 19.06 -3.63
C LYS A 138 -23.68 19.47 -5.09
N THR A 139 -22.90 20.53 -5.30
CA THR A 139 -22.73 21.11 -6.65
C THR A 139 -21.47 20.55 -7.33
N LEU A 140 -20.52 20.03 -6.55
CA LEU A 140 -19.18 19.59 -6.98
C LEU A 140 -18.32 20.72 -7.58
N GLU A 141 -18.72 21.97 -7.29
CA GLU A 141 -17.98 23.14 -7.75
C GLU A 141 -16.91 23.55 -6.74
N PRO A 142 -15.78 24.09 -7.22
CA PRO A 142 -14.73 24.60 -6.34
C PRO A 142 -15.25 25.72 -5.43
N VAL A 143 -15.01 25.58 -4.14
CA VAL A 143 -15.29 26.62 -3.14
C VAL A 143 -14.06 27.51 -2.95
N ARG A 144 -12.89 26.89 -2.84
CA ARG A 144 -11.61 27.61 -2.71
C ARG A 144 -10.43 26.68 -2.90
N ASP A 145 -9.25 27.29 -3.17
CA ASP A 145 -7.98 26.61 -3.19
C ASP A 145 -7.46 26.36 -1.77
N LEU A 146 -6.82 25.23 -1.58
CA LEU A 146 -6.02 24.90 -0.41
C LEU A 146 -4.53 25.16 -0.70
N ILE A 147 -3.78 25.61 0.30
CA ILE A 147 -2.34 25.82 0.15
C ILE A 147 -1.61 24.45 0.15
N THR A 148 -0.76 24.25 -0.85
CA THR A 148 0.03 23.03 -0.98
C THR A 148 1.31 23.05 -0.14
N PHE A 149 1.89 21.88 0.11
CA PHE A 149 2.90 21.59 1.11
C PHE A 149 4.34 22.03 0.81
N ARG A 150 4.64 22.62 -0.33
CA ARG A 150 5.98 22.59 -0.92
C ARG A 150 7.11 23.18 -0.07
N ASP A 151 6.88 24.24 0.70
CA ASP A 151 7.97 25.00 1.32
C ASP A 151 7.96 25.02 2.86
N ASN A 152 6.80 24.88 3.50
CA ASN A 152 6.70 24.86 4.96
C ASN A 152 5.44 24.14 5.45
N PRO A 153 5.56 22.87 5.87
CA PRO A 153 4.41 22.08 6.34
C PRO A 153 3.67 22.74 7.53
N ASN A 154 4.36 23.46 8.40
CA ASN A 154 3.71 24.12 9.52
C ASN A 154 2.78 25.27 9.07
N THR A 155 3.14 25.98 8.02
CA THR A 155 2.31 27.07 7.48
C THR A 155 1.00 26.53 6.91
N VAL A 156 1.03 25.36 6.30
CA VAL A 156 -0.15 24.71 5.74
C VAL A 156 -1.21 24.46 6.81
N PHE A 157 -0.83 23.93 7.96
CA PHE A 157 -1.79 23.62 9.02
C PHE A 157 -2.31 24.84 9.76
N THR A 158 -1.55 25.93 9.82
CA THR A 158 -1.97 27.17 10.50
C THR A 158 -2.78 28.11 9.60
N ALA A 159 -2.75 27.94 8.30
CA ALA A 159 -3.46 28.78 7.37
C ALA A 159 -4.99 28.53 7.45
N PRO A 160 -5.83 29.55 7.75
CA PRO A 160 -7.28 29.37 7.84
C PRO A 160 -7.92 28.84 6.55
N VAL A 161 -7.31 29.13 5.39
CA VAL A 161 -7.76 28.65 4.08
C VAL A 161 -7.72 27.11 3.99
N ASN A 162 -6.89 26.44 4.76
CA ASN A 162 -6.77 24.98 4.80
C ASN A 162 -7.69 24.31 5.82
N GLN A 163 -8.56 25.05 6.49
CA GLN A 163 -9.58 24.50 7.39
C GLN A 163 -10.80 24.08 6.61
N VAL A 164 -11.13 22.81 6.61
CA VAL A 164 -12.19 22.20 5.81
C VAL A 164 -13.31 21.69 6.72
N PRO A 165 -14.54 22.27 6.63
CA PRO A 165 -15.74 21.66 7.21
C PRO A 165 -16.13 20.44 6.36
N TYR A 166 -15.58 19.31 6.70
CA TYR A 166 -15.80 18.05 5.97
C TYR A 166 -17.27 17.62 6.10
N LEU A 167 -17.78 16.83 5.16
CA LEU A 167 -19.18 16.46 4.95
C LEU A 167 -20.03 17.56 4.27
N GLU A 168 -19.76 18.85 4.50
CA GLU A 168 -20.32 19.93 3.70
C GLU A 168 -19.49 20.17 2.43
N ASN A 169 -18.19 19.88 2.54
CA ASN A 169 -17.22 20.03 1.47
C ASN A 169 -16.29 18.82 1.39
N LEU A 170 -15.90 18.47 0.18
CA LEU A 170 -14.93 17.41 -0.09
C LEU A 170 -13.59 18.02 -0.52
N ILE A 171 -12.57 17.16 -0.59
CA ILE A 171 -11.24 17.54 -1.07
C ILE A 171 -11.01 16.90 -2.42
N GLU A 172 -10.54 17.71 -3.37
CA GLU A 172 -10.11 17.29 -4.70
C GLU A 172 -8.67 17.73 -4.94
N THR A 173 -7.83 16.84 -5.42
CA THR A 173 -6.51 17.17 -5.93
C THR A 173 -6.52 17.14 -7.45
N ARG A 174 -5.86 18.12 -8.08
CA ARG A 174 -5.71 18.22 -9.54
C ARG A 174 -4.25 18.15 -9.90
N PHE A 175 -3.95 17.43 -10.96
CA PHE A 175 -2.59 17.24 -11.44
C PHE A 175 -2.57 16.87 -12.92
N GLN A 176 -1.42 17.03 -13.57
CA GLN A 176 -1.23 16.49 -14.90
C GLN A 176 -0.92 14.98 -14.79
N PRO A 177 -1.78 14.11 -15.34
CA PRO A 177 -1.51 12.68 -15.35
C PRO A 177 -0.18 12.36 -16.03
N ILE A 178 0.57 11.45 -15.41
CA ILE A 178 1.81 10.92 -16.01
C ILE A 178 1.54 9.51 -16.54
N ASN A 179 2.47 8.96 -17.30
CA ASN A 179 2.30 7.63 -17.89
C ASN A 179 2.46 6.53 -16.84
N VAL A 180 1.41 6.30 -16.04
CA VAL A 180 1.25 5.19 -15.10
C VAL A 180 -0.15 4.60 -15.24
N LYS A 181 -0.34 3.33 -14.85
CA LYS A 181 -1.63 2.66 -14.94
C LYS A 181 -2.64 3.20 -13.92
N ALA A 182 -2.18 3.53 -12.74
CA ALA A 182 -3.04 4.00 -11.66
C ALA A 182 -2.29 4.83 -10.63
N TYR A 183 -3.09 5.50 -9.80
CA TYR A 183 -2.65 6.24 -8.63
C TYR A 183 -3.22 5.58 -7.37
N GLN A 184 -2.51 5.70 -6.26
CA GLN A 184 -3.01 5.30 -4.94
C GLN A 184 -3.02 6.52 -4.02
N VAL A 185 -4.04 6.63 -3.20
CA VAL A 185 -4.15 7.70 -2.20
C VAL A 185 -3.87 7.14 -0.84
N GLY A 186 -2.91 7.75 -0.13
CA GLY A 186 -2.73 7.54 1.29
C GLY A 186 -3.27 8.72 2.07
N ILE A 187 -4.00 8.47 3.14
CA ILE A 187 -4.51 9.48 4.06
C ILE A 187 -3.90 9.23 5.44
N ILE A 188 -3.35 10.26 6.03
CA ILE A 188 -2.71 10.20 7.35
C ILE A 188 -3.34 11.27 8.23
N ASN A 189 -4.03 10.87 9.29
CA ASN A 189 -4.37 11.76 10.39
C ASN A 189 -3.15 11.89 11.30
N LEU A 190 -2.75 13.10 11.63
CA LEU A 190 -1.58 13.41 12.45
C LEU A 190 -1.91 13.50 13.94
N GLU A 191 -3.19 13.46 14.30
CA GLU A 191 -3.63 13.51 15.68
C GLU A 191 -3.70 12.10 16.27
N THR A 192 -3.47 11.98 17.55
CA THR A 192 -3.59 10.72 18.29
C THR A 192 -4.94 10.61 19.03
N ASP A 193 -5.58 11.76 19.27
CA ASP A 193 -6.84 11.87 20.01
C ASP A 193 -7.65 13.00 19.37
N SER A 194 -8.56 12.65 18.47
CA SER A 194 -9.43 13.60 17.77
C SER A 194 -10.79 12.97 17.48
N ASP A 195 -11.81 13.83 17.47
CA ASP A 195 -13.21 13.43 17.27
C ASP A 195 -13.45 12.84 15.89
N PHE A 196 -14.40 11.93 15.80
CA PHE A 196 -14.94 11.46 14.54
C PHE A 196 -15.69 12.59 13.81
N VAL A 197 -15.57 12.61 12.47
CA VAL A 197 -16.31 13.52 11.60
C VAL A 197 -17.32 12.78 10.72
N ILE A 198 -17.24 11.45 10.64
CA ILE A 198 -18.24 10.64 9.97
C ILE A 198 -19.41 10.47 10.93
N SER A 199 -20.61 10.81 10.48
CA SER A 199 -21.86 10.52 11.18
C SER A 199 -22.74 9.68 10.27
N GLY A 200 -23.36 8.64 10.84
CA GLY A 200 -24.35 7.83 10.13
C GLY A 200 -25.05 6.90 11.10
N ASP A 201 -26.38 6.91 11.07
CA ASP A 201 -27.22 6.01 11.87
C ASP A 201 -27.01 4.52 11.54
N PHE A 202 -26.19 4.25 10.50
CA PHE A 202 -25.83 2.90 10.05
C PHE A 202 -24.47 2.41 10.61
N LEU A 203 -23.74 3.25 11.34
CA LEU A 203 -22.48 2.89 11.98
C LEU A 203 -22.75 2.55 13.45
N ASP A 204 -22.29 1.42 13.91
CA ASP A 204 -22.30 1.04 15.31
C ASP A 204 -20.95 1.30 16.01
N ASP A 205 -20.89 1.07 17.32
CA ASP A 205 -19.68 1.33 18.09
C ASP A 205 -18.49 0.48 17.63
N GLU A 206 -18.72 -0.73 17.09
CA GLU A 206 -17.67 -1.62 16.59
C GLU A 206 -17.12 -1.08 15.25
N ASP A 207 -17.94 -0.44 14.42
CA ASP A 207 -17.49 0.20 13.19
C ASP A 207 -16.52 1.34 13.47
N PHE A 208 -16.80 2.15 14.51
CA PHE A 208 -15.93 3.26 14.89
C PHE A 208 -14.56 2.81 15.38
N GLU A 209 -14.45 1.67 16.04
CA GLU A 209 -13.18 1.10 16.49
C GLU A 209 -12.30 0.62 15.33
N ASN A 210 -12.89 0.30 14.18
CA ASN A 210 -12.20 -0.21 13.01
C ASN A 210 -11.62 0.89 12.09
N PHE A 211 -11.97 2.16 12.30
CA PHE A 211 -11.39 3.25 11.50
C PHE A 211 -9.94 3.51 11.89
N GLU A 212 -9.06 3.42 10.92
CA GLU A 212 -7.64 3.67 11.10
C GLU A 212 -7.29 5.14 10.83
N ARG A 213 -6.32 5.67 11.58
CA ARG A 213 -5.77 7.02 11.36
C ARG A 213 -4.86 7.11 10.14
N LYS A 214 -4.52 5.96 9.57
CA LYS A 214 -3.80 5.82 8.30
C LYS A 214 -4.56 4.86 7.44
N SER A 215 -4.95 5.31 6.27
CA SER A 215 -5.67 4.50 5.30
C SER A 215 -5.08 4.70 3.90
N SER A 216 -5.33 3.75 3.03
CA SER A 216 -4.97 3.86 1.62
C SER A 216 -6.12 3.38 0.74
N SER A 217 -6.27 4.02 -0.41
CA SER A 217 -7.24 3.59 -1.41
C SER A 217 -6.75 2.33 -2.14
N PRO A 218 -7.66 1.57 -2.77
CA PRO A 218 -7.26 0.73 -3.89
C PRO A 218 -6.63 1.58 -5.02
N PRO A 219 -5.96 0.94 -6.00
CA PRO A 219 -5.50 1.63 -7.20
C PRO A 219 -6.65 2.32 -7.95
N LEU A 220 -6.46 3.57 -8.33
CA LEU A 220 -7.44 4.41 -9.02
C LEU A 220 -6.92 4.83 -10.38
N GLU A 221 -7.66 4.58 -11.44
CA GLU A 221 -7.39 5.13 -12.76
C GLU A 221 -7.88 6.58 -12.80
N VAL A 222 -6.96 7.53 -12.98
CA VAL A 222 -7.24 8.97 -13.02
C VAL A 222 -6.78 9.52 -14.36
N ALA A 223 -7.65 9.47 -15.36
CA ALA A 223 -7.33 9.88 -16.73
C ALA A 223 -7.38 11.40 -16.93
N ASP A 224 -8.23 12.09 -16.20
CA ASP A 224 -8.46 13.56 -16.31
C ASP A 224 -7.62 14.38 -15.30
N GLY A 225 -6.87 13.72 -14.44
CA GLY A 225 -6.07 14.39 -13.41
C GLY A 225 -6.84 14.94 -12.23
N ASN A 226 -8.14 14.63 -12.12
CA ASN A 226 -8.99 15.07 -11.02
C ASN A 226 -9.25 13.90 -10.06
N LEU A 227 -8.65 13.96 -8.89
CA LEU A 227 -8.80 12.95 -7.86
C LEU A 227 -9.58 13.52 -6.69
N ARG A 228 -10.82 13.07 -6.54
CA ARG A 228 -11.72 13.48 -5.48
C ARG A 228 -11.77 12.44 -4.38
N LEU A 229 -11.59 12.88 -3.13
CA LEU A 229 -11.79 12.01 -1.99
C LEU A 229 -13.29 11.82 -1.73
N PRO A 230 -13.74 10.57 -1.55
CA PRO A 230 -15.11 10.30 -1.13
C PRO A 230 -15.32 10.74 0.32
N TRP A 231 -16.57 10.99 0.69
CA TRP A 231 -16.94 11.50 2.02
C TRP A 231 -16.48 10.60 3.19
N PHE A 232 -16.35 9.30 2.96
CA PHE A 232 -15.92 8.32 3.97
C PHE A 232 -14.40 8.16 4.06
N ALA A 233 -13.63 8.82 3.21
CA ALA A 233 -12.17 8.67 3.18
C ALA A 233 -11.47 9.29 4.41
N ILE A 234 -12.14 10.21 5.11
CA ILE A 234 -11.61 10.90 6.27
C ILE A 234 -12.56 10.70 7.45
N ALA A 235 -12.12 9.95 8.44
CA ALA A 235 -12.93 9.58 9.59
C ALA A 235 -12.77 10.53 10.79
N PHE A 236 -11.64 11.23 10.91
CA PHE A 236 -11.28 12.00 12.11
C PHE A 236 -11.11 13.49 11.82
N ALA A 237 -11.34 14.32 12.81
CA ALA A 237 -10.96 15.74 12.79
C ALA A 237 -9.45 15.93 12.95
N GLY A 238 -8.98 17.17 12.74
CA GLY A 238 -7.59 17.57 12.97
C GLY A 238 -6.74 17.62 11.71
N ARG A 239 -5.43 17.60 11.88
CA ARG A 239 -4.44 17.75 10.80
C ARG A 239 -4.32 16.47 10.01
N HIS A 240 -4.35 16.61 8.69
CA HIS A 240 -4.24 15.49 7.76
C HIS A 240 -3.21 15.76 6.67
N ILE A 241 -2.67 14.66 6.16
CA ILE A 241 -1.87 14.63 4.92
C ILE A 241 -2.55 13.66 3.96
N ILE A 242 -2.84 14.13 2.76
CA ILE A 242 -3.09 13.28 1.60
C ILE A 242 -1.78 13.09 0.85
N GLN A 243 -1.46 11.86 0.51
CA GLN A 243 -0.37 11.49 -0.37
C GLN A 243 -0.95 10.82 -1.61
N VAL A 244 -0.58 11.31 -2.78
CA VAL A 244 -0.95 10.69 -4.06
C VAL A 244 0.29 10.03 -4.63
N PHE A 245 0.23 8.71 -4.83
CA PHE A 245 1.30 7.89 -5.36
C PHE A 245 0.99 7.56 -6.81
N ALA A 246 1.81 8.03 -7.75
CA ALA A 246 1.83 7.54 -9.12
C ALA A 246 2.70 6.27 -9.13
N MET A 247 2.06 5.10 -9.23
CA MET A 247 2.69 3.80 -9.03
C MET A 247 3.30 3.25 -10.32
N ASP A 248 4.37 2.46 -10.19
CA ASP A 248 4.84 1.60 -11.27
C ASP A 248 3.94 0.36 -11.45
N ASP A 249 4.23 -0.42 -12.48
CA ASP A 249 3.46 -1.63 -12.80
C ASP A 249 3.55 -2.71 -11.70
N ASN A 250 4.70 -2.83 -11.03
CA ASN A 250 4.89 -3.83 -9.99
C ASN A 250 4.01 -3.53 -8.76
N TRP A 251 4.01 -2.27 -8.33
CA TRP A 251 3.16 -1.85 -7.22
C TRP A 251 1.68 -1.91 -7.59
N PHE A 252 1.32 -1.46 -8.80
CA PHE A 252 -0.06 -1.55 -9.29
C PHE A 252 -0.58 -3.00 -9.26
N ASP A 253 0.15 -3.93 -9.88
CA ASP A 253 -0.26 -5.33 -9.95
C ASP A 253 -0.33 -5.98 -8.57
N PHE A 254 0.61 -5.68 -7.68
CA PHE A 254 0.56 -6.14 -6.30
C PHE A 254 -0.65 -5.59 -5.55
N ALA A 255 -0.87 -4.26 -5.59
CA ALA A 255 -1.95 -3.61 -4.86
C ALA A 255 -3.34 -4.07 -5.32
N ARG A 256 -3.61 -4.15 -6.65
CA ARG A 256 -4.91 -4.57 -7.16
C ARG A 256 -5.23 -6.04 -6.91
N SER A 257 -4.21 -6.88 -6.73
CA SER A 257 -4.37 -8.33 -6.56
C SER A 257 -4.23 -8.80 -5.11
N SER A 258 -3.88 -7.91 -4.16
CA SER A 258 -3.74 -8.27 -2.74
C SER A 258 -5.10 -8.47 -2.07
N PRO A 259 -5.24 -9.50 -1.21
CA PRO A 259 -6.50 -9.76 -0.49
C PRO A 259 -6.97 -8.59 0.38
N GLU A 260 -6.04 -7.81 0.92
CA GLU A 260 -6.34 -6.63 1.75
C GLU A 260 -7.09 -5.56 0.98
N THR A 261 -6.78 -5.37 -0.30
CA THR A 261 -7.49 -4.42 -1.16
C THR A 261 -8.83 -4.93 -1.68
N GLN A 262 -9.03 -6.26 -1.69
CA GLN A 262 -10.27 -6.91 -2.11
C GLN A 262 -11.35 -6.87 -1.01
N ASN A 263 -10.96 -6.76 0.26
CA ASN A 263 -11.84 -6.80 1.42
C ASN A 263 -12.24 -5.41 1.96
N VAL A 264 -11.93 -4.32 1.26
CA VAL A 264 -12.39 -3.00 1.68
C VAL A 264 -13.90 -2.95 1.57
N GLY A 265 -14.59 -2.73 2.68
CA GLY A 265 -16.01 -2.96 2.97
C GLY A 265 -17.09 -2.29 2.08
N PHE A 266 -16.77 -1.85 0.88
CA PHE A 266 -17.70 -1.29 -0.09
C PHE A 266 -17.81 -2.10 -1.38
N GLY A 267 -17.60 -3.41 -1.30
CA GLY A 267 -17.70 -4.32 -2.43
C GLY A 267 -16.43 -4.30 -3.29
N ASN A 268 -16.27 -5.34 -4.06
CA ASN A 268 -15.14 -5.52 -4.97
C ASN A 268 -15.24 -4.50 -6.14
N LEU A 269 -14.79 -3.26 -5.90
CA LEU A 269 -14.82 -2.19 -6.90
C LEU A 269 -13.88 -2.45 -8.08
N ALA A 270 -12.90 -3.34 -7.91
CA ALA A 270 -11.91 -3.64 -8.94
C ALA A 270 -12.33 -4.77 -9.90
N GLY A 271 -13.39 -5.52 -9.59
CA GLY A 271 -13.93 -6.57 -10.49
C GLY A 271 -13.02 -7.77 -10.74
N ASP A 272 -11.79 -7.75 -10.30
CA ASP A 272 -10.79 -8.79 -10.54
C ASP A 272 -10.68 -9.69 -9.32
N ASN A 273 -11.11 -10.94 -9.44
CA ASN A 273 -10.90 -11.96 -8.42
C ASN A 273 -9.56 -12.66 -8.66
N PHE A 274 -8.53 -12.25 -7.93
CA PHE A 274 -7.25 -12.95 -7.95
C PHE A 274 -7.21 -14.01 -6.86
N GLU A 275 -6.87 -15.23 -7.23
CA GLU A 275 -6.63 -16.31 -6.25
C GLU A 275 -5.33 -16.06 -5.45
N ARG A 276 -4.38 -15.32 -6.05
CA ARG A 276 -3.09 -14.98 -5.44
C ARG A 276 -2.64 -13.59 -5.89
N PRO A 277 -1.92 -12.85 -5.04
CA PRO A 277 -1.27 -11.60 -5.45
C PRO A 277 -0.31 -11.81 -6.63
N ILE A 278 -0.24 -10.82 -7.50
CA ILE A 278 0.71 -10.82 -8.62
C ILE A 278 2.04 -10.28 -8.09
N PHE A 279 3.06 -11.12 -8.13
CA PHE A 279 4.41 -10.76 -7.73
C PHE A 279 5.31 -10.66 -8.95
N HIS A 280 6.05 -9.58 -9.09
CA HIS A 280 7.07 -9.41 -10.13
C HIS A 280 8.47 -9.72 -9.57
N ILE A 281 8.59 -10.87 -8.87
CA ILE A 281 9.82 -11.34 -8.23
C ILE A 281 10.12 -12.75 -8.70
N ASP A 282 11.21 -12.90 -9.43
CA ASP A 282 11.71 -14.21 -9.83
C ASP A 282 12.39 -14.90 -8.64
N GLY A 283 12.01 -16.14 -8.34
CA GLY A 283 12.52 -16.92 -7.20
C GLY A 283 12.01 -16.49 -5.82
N GLY A 284 11.02 -15.60 -5.76
CA GLY A 284 10.44 -15.10 -4.51
C GLY A 284 9.03 -14.57 -4.67
N ILE A 285 8.49 -13.96 -3.61
CA ILE A 285 7.19 -13.27 -3.57
C ILE A 285 7.32 -11.92 -2.88
N GLY A 286 6.27 -11.12 -2.87
CA GLY A 286 6.21 -9.82 -2.20
C GLY A 286 6.23 -8.66 -3.20
N LEU A 287 6.80 -7.53 -2.81
CA LEU A 287 6.83 -6.31 -3.60
C LEU A 287 8.26 -5.75 -3.72
N PHE A 288 8.71 -5.54 -4.94
CA PHE A 288 9.77 -4.60 -5.30
C PHE A 288 9.19 -3.63 -6.30
N GLY A 289 8.64 -2.53 -5.80
CA GLY A 289 7.93 -1.55 -6.60
C GLY A 289 8.45 -0.14 -6.37
N SER A 290 7.93 0.79 -7.16
CA SER A 290 8.30 2.19 -7.07
C SER A 290 7.12 3.14 -7.32
N ALA A 291 7.23 4.37 -6.81
CA ALA A 291 6.27 5.42 -7.07
C ALA A 291 6.93 6.81 -7.08
N SER A 292 6.28 7.74 -7.75
CA SER A 292 6.45 9.16 -7.52
C SER A 292 5.32 9.65 -6.62
N VAL A 293 5.61 10.52 -5.65
CA VAL A 293 4.62 10.95 -4.65
C VAL A 293 4.63 12.46 -4.49
N ASP A 294 3.45 13.04 -4.37
CA ASP A 294 3.28 14.40 -3.84
C ASP A 294 2.20 14.42 -2.76
N SER A 295 2.16 15.47 -1.95
CA SER A 295 1.35 15.53 -0.74
C SER A 295 0.71 16.89 -0.54
N VAL A 296 -0.48 16.89 0.05
CA VAL A 296 -1.23 18.08 0.48
C VAL A 296 -1.60 17.95 1.96
N GLY A 297 -1.41 19.01 2.72
CA GLY A 297 -1.83 19.09 4.12
C GLY A 297 -3.02 20.02 4.30
N PHE A 298 -3.94 19.66 5.20
CA PHE A 298 -5.12 20.45 5.57
C PHE A 298 -5.61 20.08 6.98
N VAL A 299 -6.56 20.83 7.47
CA VAL A 299 -7.18 20.60 8.78
C VAL A 299 -8.66 20.33 8.60
N ILE A 300 -9.12 19.18 9.04
CA ILE A 300 -10.55 18.87 9.11
C ILE A 300 -11.09 19.44 10.41
N LEU A 301 -12.13 20.27 10.29
CA LEU A 301 -12.80 20.85 11.45
C LEU A 301 -13.68 19.80 12.13
N PRO A 302 -13.75 19.80 13.48
CA PRO A 302 -14.72 18.94 14.19
C PRO A 302 -16.13 19.33 13.78
N GLN A 303 -17.03 18.35 13.81
CA GLN A 303 -18.48 18.63 13.67
C GLN A 303 -18.97 19.45 14.87
N LYS A 304 -19.83 20.44 14.60
CA LYS A 304 -20.44 21.26 15.65
C LYS A 304 -21.67 20.58 16.22
#